data_55fb47c743d26adbf9d231af5372a187
#
_entry.id   55fb47c743d26adbf9d231af5372a187
#
_cell.length_a   1.000
_cell.length_b   1.000
_cell.length_c   1.000
_cell.angle_alpha   90.00
_cell.angle_beta   90.00
_cell.angle_gamma   90.00
#
_symmetry.space_group_name_H-M   'P 1'
#
loop_
_entity.id
_entity.type
_entity.pdbx_description
1 polymer ?
#
loop_
_entity_poly.entity_id
_entity_poly.type
_entity_poly.pdbx_seq_one_letter_code
_entity_poly.pdbx_strand_id
1 'polypeptide(L)'
;VAQVAVLGGEVKEYQILLNPEKMMHYDVSLGEVMEVVTGMNQNATGGTLYEYGNEYIIRGMLSTNNVDEIGRTVVKRVGKSPLLLHHIAEVKEGDQRPKFGVASLRTEPAVIMTVTKQPYTSTLKLTDKLDATLEDLKRELPADVQLTTDVYRQERFINNSINNVKSAL
;
A
#
# COMPACT_ATOMS: atom_id res chain seq x y z
N VAL A 1 13.70 18.22 1.13
CA VAL A 1 12.32 17.88 0.72
C VAL A 1 11.38 18.18 1.87
N ALA A 2 10.27 18.88 1.61
CA ALA A 2 9.23 19.11 2.61
C ALA A 2 8.21 17.97 2.58
N GLN A 3 7.79 17.55 1.38
CA GLN A 3 6.75 16.55 1.19
C GLN A 3 6.98 15.80 -0.12
N VAL A 4 6.60 14.54 -0.13
CA VAL A 4 6.39 13.74 -1.34
C VAL A 4 4.94 13.33 -1.34
N ALA A 5 4.19 13.74 -2.36
CA ALA A 5 2.82 13.32 -2.59
C ALA A 5 2.77 12.35 -3.76
N VAL A 6 2.00 11.27 -3.62
CA VAL A 6 1.82 10.25 -4.65
C VAL A 6 0.37 10.27 -5.11
N LEU A 7 0.16 10.27 -6.41
CA LEU A 7 -1.15 10.25 -7.05
C LEU A 7 -1.20 9.14 -8.11
N GLY A 8 -2.29 8.42 -8.16
CA GLY A 8 -2.47 7.28 -9.06
C GLY A 8 -1.91 5.98 -8.50
N GLY A 9 -1.95 4.94 -9.32
CA GLY A 9 -1.64 3.59 -8.92
C GLY A 9 -2.80 2.89 -8.20
N GLU A 10 -2.57 1.65 -7.86
CA GLU A 10 -3.54 0.78 -7.19
C GLU A 10 -2.94 0.31 -5.88
N VAL A 11 -3.71 0.47 -4.80
CA VAL A 11 -3.32 -0.03 -3.48
C VAL A 11 -3.96 -1.39 -3.30
N LYS A 12 -3.14 -2.41 -3.14
CA LYS A 12 -3.59 -3.79 -2.90
C LYS A 12 -4.37 -3.88 -1.59
N GLU A 13 -5.55 -4.48 -1.66
CA GLU A 13 -6.35 -4.86 -0.49
C GLU A 13 -6.89 -6.28 -0.63
N TYR A 14 -7.24 -6.90 0.49
CA TYR A 14 -7.95 -8.17 0.53
C TYR A 14 -9.44 -7.91 0.70
N GLN A 15 -10.21 -8.26 -0.32
CA GLN A 15 -11.66 -8.05 -0.35
C GLN A 15 -12.38 -9.32 0.08
N ILE A 16 -13.28 -9.19 1.05
CA ILE A 16 -14.17 -10.26 1.51
C ILE A 16 -15.57 -9.94 1.00
N LEU A 17 -15.98 -10.61 -0.08
CA LEU A 17 -17.27 -10.42 -0.70
C LEU A 17 -18.28 -11.38 -0.09
N LEU A 18 -19.09 -10.88 0.82
CA LEU A 18 -20.09 -11.67 1.54
C LEU A 18 -21.25 -12.07 0.61
N ASN A 19 -21.74 -13.30 0.77
CA ASN A 19 -22.94 -13.78 0.10
C ASN A 19 -24.12 -13.78 1.08
N PRO A 20 -25.11 -12.87 0.92
CA PRO A 20 -26.22 -12.74 1.87
C PRO A 20 -27.07 -13.99 2.00
N GLU A 21 -27.30 -14.75 0.91
CA GLU A 21 -28.10 -15.97 0.94
C GLU A 21 -27.43 -17.06 1.78
N LYS A 22 -26.11 -17.22 1.62
CA LYS A 22 -25.33 -18.17 2.41
C LYS A 22 -25.26 -17.74 3.89
N MET A 23 -25.13 -16.44 4.16
CA MET A 23 -25.16 -15.91 5.52
C MET A 23 -26.49 -16.22 6.21
N MET A 24 -27.60 -16.00 5.53
CA MET A 24 -28.95 -16.37 6.05
C MET A 24 -29.08 -17.87 6.27
N HIS A 25 -28.59 -18.69 5.34
CA HIS A 25 -28.65 -20.15 5.45
C HIS A 25 -27.93 -20.68 6.69
N TYR A 26 -26.80 -20.10 7.03
CA TYR A 26 -25.99 -20.50 8.19
C TYR A 26 -26.26 -19.66 9.45
N ASP A 27 -27.27 -18.79 9.41
CA ASP A 27 -27.63 -17.89 10.52
C ASP A 27 -26.41 -17.12 11.05
N VAL A 28 -25.71 -16.43 10.12
CA VAL A 28 -24.53 -15.61 10.41
C VAL A 28 -24.86 -14.14 10.15
N SER A 29 -24.64 -13.31 11.15
CA SER A 29 -24.79 -11.87 11.06
C SER A 29 -23.52 -11.19 10.52
N LEU A 30 -23.68 -9.99 9.94
CA LEU A 30 -22.54 -9.15 9.54
C LEU A 30 -21.62 -8.83 10.72
N GLY A 31 -22.20 -8.61 11.91
CA GLY A 31 -21.45 -8.31 13.13
C GLY A 31 -20.48 -9.44 13.51
N GLU A 32 -20.94 -10.71 13.47
CA GLU A 32 -20.10 -11.88 13.74
C GLU A 32 -18.92 -11.96 12.75
N VAL A 33 -19.17 -11.70 11.46
CA VAL A 33 -18.08 -11.69 10.46
C VAL A 33 -17.08 -10.57 10.72
N MET A 34 -17.58 -9.37 11.03
CA MET A 34 -16.71 -8.19 11.32
C MET A 34 -15.85 -8.42 12.55
N GLU A 35 -16.39 -9.02 13.61
CA GLU A 35 -15.65 -9.35 14.83
C GLU A 35 -14.50 -10.33 14.53
N VAL A 36 -14.79 -11.40 13.79
CA VAL A 36 -13.82 -12.41 13.41
C VAL A 36 -12.72 -11.82 12.52
N VAL A 37 -13.10 -11.05 11.48
CA VAL A 37 -12.14 -10.44 10.54
C VAL A 37 -11.23 -9.43 11.25
N THR A 38 -11.79 -8.63 12.15
CA THR A 38 -11.00 -7.68 12.94
C THR A 38 -10.05 -8.41 13.90
N GLY A 39 -10.53 -9.50 14.52
CA GLY A 39 -9.73 -10.30 15.46
C GLY A 39 -8.59 -11.07 14.81
N MET A 40 -8.75 -11.52 13.56
CA MET A 40 -7.73 -12.32 12.88
C MET A 40 -6.45 -11.53 12.52
N ASN A 41 -6.53 -10.21 12.48
CA ASN A 41 -5.37 -9.36 12.16
C ASN A 41 -4.67 -8.78 13.41
N GLN A 42 -4.97 -9.29 14.58
CA GLN A 42 -4.34 -8.88 15.83
C GLN A 42 -3.16 -9.80 16.15
N ASN A 43 -1.99 -9.21 16.32
CA ASN A 43 -0.83 -9.94 16.84
C ASN A 43 -1.10 -10.32 18.31
N ALA A 44 -1.13 -11.61 18.60
CA ALA A 44 -1.23 -12.10 19.96
C ALA A 44 0.17 -12.17 20.59
N THR A 45 0.34 -11.59 21.78
CA THR A 45 1.53 -11.82 22.59
C THR A 45 1.36 -13.15 23.31
N GLY A 46 2.17 -14.15 22.96
CA GLY A 46 2.16 -15.48 23.60
C GLY A 46 2.85 -15.53 24.98
N GLY A 47 3.27 -14.36 25.50
CA GLY A 47 4.00 -14.29 26.75
C GLY A 47 5.51 -14.50 26.59
N THR A 48 6.19 -14.72 27.73
CA THR A 48 7.63 -14.98 27.77
C THR A 48 7.88 -16.41 28.30
N LEU A 49 8.76 -17.12 27.63
CA LEU A 49 9.27 -18.41 28.07
C LEU A 49 10.68 -18.22 28.64
N TYR A 50 10.91 -18.67 29.86
CA TYR A 50 12.24 -18.68 30.48
C TYR A 50 12.82 -20.09 30.38
N GLU A 51 13.90 -20.24 29.62
CA GLU A 51 14.58 -21.52 29.47
C GLU A 51 16.11 -21.34 29.44
N TYR A 52 16.82 -22.13 30.20
CA TYR A 52 18.30 -22.11 30.32
C TYR A 52 18.91 -20.72 30.60
N GLY A 53 18.21 -19.88 31.41
CA GLY A 53 18.67 -18.53 31.75
C GLY A 53 18.43 -17.46 30.67
N ASN A 54 17.75 -17.82 29.60
CA ASN A 54 17.33 -16.88 28.53
C ASN A 54 15.83 -16.64 28.58
N GLU A 55 15.44 -15.40 28.24
CA GLU A 55 14.07 -15.02 28.10
C GLU A 55 13.70 -14.98 26.59
N TYR A 56 12.73 -15.80 26.20
CA TYR A 56 12.19 -15.86 24.84
C TYR A 56 10.81 -15.20 24.79
N ILE A 57 10.68 -14.15 24.00
CA ILE A 57 9.38 -13.51 23.76
C ILE A 57 8.66 -14.28 22.65
N ILE A 58 7.54 -14.91 23.00
CA ILE A 58 6.70 -15.61 22.04
C ILE A 58 5.73 -14.61 21.43
N ARG A 59 5.82 -14.37 20.12
CA ARG A 59 4.87 -13.56 19.35
C ARG A 59 4.10 -14.45 18.40
N GLY A 60 2.80 -14.54 18.58
CA GLY A 60 1.88 -15.10 17.56
C GLY A 60 1.68 -14.07 16.46
N MET A 61 2.30 -14.27 15.30
CA MET A 61 2.01 -13.46 14.11
C MET A 61 0.76 -14.03 13.43
N LEU A 62 -0.41 -13.48 13.74
CA LEU A 62 -1.71 -13.89 13.16
C LEU A 62 -2.05 -13.11 11.88
N SER A 63 -1.27 -12.09 11.56
CA SER A 63 -1.44 -11.33 10.33
C SER A 63 -1.02 -12.17 9.12
N THR A 64 -1.98 -12.51 8.26
CA THR A 64 -1.72 -13.25 7.02
C THR A 64 -1.97 -12.36 5.80
N ASN A 65 -1.12 -12.55 4.78
CA ASN A 65 -1.26 -11.96 3.45
C ASN A 65 -1.70 -13.02 2.42
N ASN A 66 -2.26 -14.14 2.87
CA ASN A 66 -2.67 -15.23 2.00
C ASN A 66 -4.20 -15.33 1.95
N VAL A 67 -4.75 -15.21 0.75
CA VAL A 67 -6.21 -15.29 0.48
C VAL A 67 -6.82 -16.59 1.01
N ASP A 68 -6.12 -17.72 0.83
CA ASP A 68 -6.60 -19.02 1.27
C ASP A 68 -6.66 -19.12 2.80
N GLU A 69 -5.68 -18.56 3.50
CA GLU A 69 -5.67 -18.54 4.96
C GLU A 69 -6.78 -17.66 5.51
N ILE A 70 -6.98 -16.47 4.90
CA ILE A 70 -8.12 -15.60 5.23
C ILE A 70 -9.44 -16.37 5.05
N GLY A 71 -9.59 -17.07 3.92
CA GLY A 71 -10.80 -17.87 3.63
C GLY A 71 -11.05 -19.02 4.60
N ARG A 72 -9.99 -19.57 5.22
CA ARG A 72 -10.09 -20.67 6.21
C ARG A 72 -10.38 -20.18 7.63
N THR A 73 -10.51 -18.90 7.85
CA THR A 73 -10.87 -18.36 9.17
C THR A 73 -12.21 -18.89 9.62
N VAL A 74 -12.28 -19.37 10.86
CA VAL A 74 -13.50 -19.92 11.45
C VAL A 74 -14.40 -18.77 11.89
N VAL A 75 -15.57 -18.64 11.29
CA VAL A 75 -16.57 -17.62 11.64
C VAL A 75 -17.43 -18.07 12.82
N LYS A 76 -17.95 -19.33 12.76
CA LYS A 76 -18.87 -19.86 13.75
C LYS A 76 -18.74 -21.40 13.79
N ARG A 77 -19.18 -22.00 14.84
CA ARG A 77 -19.36 -23.47 14.89
C ARG A 77 -20.83 -23.85 14.70
N VAL A 78 -21.09 -24.64 13.68
CA VAL A 78 -22.42 -25.20 13.44
C VAL A 78 -22.40 -26.66 13.85
N GLY A 79 -22.94 -26.97 15.03
CA GLY A 79 -22.82 -28.28 15.66
C GLY A 79 -21.37 -28.63 15.97
N LYS A 80 -20.84 -29.71 15.37
CA LYS A 80 -19.44 -30.16 15.53
C LYS A 80 -18.51 -29.65 14.43
N SER A 81 -19.04 -29.02 13.39
CA SER A 81 -18.25 -28.57 12.22
C SER A 81 -17.96 -27.07 12.28
N PRO A 82 -16.73 -26.64 11.98
CA PRO A 82 -16.43 -25.22 11.85
C PRO A 82 -17.02 -24.68 10.55
N LEU A 83 -17.67 -23.52 10.61
CA LEU A 83 -18.08 -22.74 9.46
C LEU A 83 -16.93 -21.78 9.13
N LEU A 84 -16.35 -21.94 7.94
CA LEU A 84 -15.23 -21.14 7.47
C LEU A 84 -15.71 -19.95 6.63
N LEU A 85 -14.93 -18.91 6.58
CA LEU A 85 -15.26 -17.67 5.88
C LEU A 85 -15.56 -17.91 4.39
N HIS A 86 -14.79 -18.78 3.72
CA HIS A 86 -15.03 -19.12 2.31
C HIS A 86 -16.37 -19.85 2.05
N HIS A 87 -17.02 -20.38 3.07
CA HIS A 87 -18.36 -20.96 2.91
C HIS A 87 -19.44 -19.90 2.70
N ILE A 88 -19.24 -18.68 3.23
CA ILE A 88 -20.21 -17.58 3.20
C ILE A 88 -19.72 -16.34 2.43
N ALA A 89 -18.45 -16.33 2.01
CA ALA A 89 -17.83 -15.23 1.31
C ALA A 89 -16.85 -15.72 0.25
N GLU A 90 -16.58 -14.88 -0.73
CA GLU A 90 -15.44 -14.98 -1.64
C GLU A 90 -14.35 -14.07 -1.14
N VAL A 91 -13.14 -14.59 -0.95
CA VAL A 91 -11.96 -13.81 -0.57
C VAL A 91 -11.05 -13.68 -1.78
N LYS A 92 -10.70 -12.45 -2.14
CA LYS A 92 -9.81 -12.17 -3.28
C LYS A 92 -8.92 -10.98 -3.03
N GLU A 93 -7.83 -10.92 -3.78
CA GLU A 93 -7.05 -9.69 -3.91
C GLU A 93 -7.77 -8.72 -4.85
N GLY A 94 -7.71 -7.45 -4.52
CA GLY A 94 -8.30 -6.40 -5.34
C GLY A 94 -7.68 -5.05 -5.03
N ASP A 95 -8.16 -4.06 -5.75
CA ASP A 95 -7.72 -2.68 -5.59
C ASP A 95 -8.60 -1.96 -4.59
N GLN A 96 -7.97 -1.13 -3.76
CA GLN A 96 -8.69 -0.28 -2.81
C GLN A 96 -9.72 0.60 -3.51
N ARG A 97 -10.93 0.63 -2.97
CA ARG A 97 -12.02 1.52 -3.42
C ARG A 97 -12.57 2.33 -2.25
N PRO A 98 -12.85 3.64 -2.44
CA PRO A 98 -12.66 4.43 -3.66
C PRO A 98 -11.17 4.68 -3.97
N LYS A 99 -10.82 4.79 -5.26
CA LYS A 99 -9.46 5.16 -5.68
C LYS A 99 -9.18 6.62 -5.31
N PHE A 100 -8.05 6.87 -4.66
CA PHE A 100 -7.61 8.22 -4.30
C PHE A 100 -6.82 8.87 -5.44
N GLY A 101 -7.52 9.20 -6.51
CA GLY A 101 -6.94 9.81 -7.69
C GLY A 101 -6.51 8.80 -8.75
N VAL A 102 -6.43 9.32 -9.97
CA VAL A 102 -5.99 8.57 -11.15
C VAL A 102 -4.93 9.41 -11.85
N ALA A 103 -3.86 8.76 -12.27
CA ALA A 103 -2.82 9.40 -13.06
C ALA A 103 -2.57 8.62 -14.35
N SER A 104 -2.26 9.32 -15.40
CA SER A 104 -1.88 8.72 -16.68
C SER A 104 -0.73 9.49 -17.32
N LEU A 105 0.11 8.77 -18.05
CA LEU A 105 1.17 9.34 -18.86
C LEU A 105 1.06 8.76 -20.26
N ARG A 106 0.83 9.62 -21.27
CA ARG A 106 0.69 9.21 -22.68
C ARG A 106 -0.36 8.12 -22.88
N THR A 107 -1.53 8.27 -22.22
CA THR A 107 -2.66 7.33 -22.22
C THR A 107 -2.48 6.04 -21.42
N GLU A 108 -1.30 5.76 -20.91
CA GLU A 108 -1.05 4.61 -20.06
C GLU A 108 -1.26 4.95 -18.57
N PRO A 109 -1.73 4.01 -17.75
CA PRO A 109 -1.81 4.19 -16.30
C PRO A 109 -0.44 4.53 -15.72
N ALA A 110 -0.40 5.49 -14.80
CA ALA A 110 0.84 5.96 -14.22
C ALA A 110 0.69 6.28 -12.74
N VAL A 111 1.83 6.42 -12.07
CA VAL A 111 1.95 6.98 -10.73
C VAL A 111 2.72 8.29 -10.82
N ILE A 112 2.13 9.38 -10.36
CA ILE A 112 2.77 10.68 -10.32
C ILE A 112 3.28 10.93 -8.90
N MET A 113 4.57 11.16 -8.78
CA MET A 113 5.20 11.63 -7.55
C MET A 113 5.47 13.13 -7.63
N THR A 114 4.90 13.91 -6.71
CA THR A 114 5.16 15.33 -6.59
C THR A 114 6.08 15.59 -5.41
N VAL A 115 7.27 16.10 -5.68
CA VAL A 115 8.26 16.44 -4.65
C VAL A 115 8.23 17.93 -4.39
N THR A 116 7.88 18.31 -3.17
CA THR A 116 7.82 19.72 -2.72
C THR A 116 9.06 20.06 -1.91
N LYS A 117 9.71 21.18 -2.26
CA LYS A 117 10.87 21.67 -1.52
C LYS A 117 10.48 22.41 -0.24
N GLN A 118 11.37 22.42 0.75
CA GLN A 118 11.26 23.31 1.90
C GLN A 118 11.50 24.77 1.52
N PRO A 119 10.87 25.73 2.23
CA PRO A 119 11.24 27.14 2.10
C PRO A 119 12.76 27.33 2.26
N TYR A 120 13.30 28.32 1.58
CA TYR A 120 14.74 28.68 1.62
C TYR A 120 15.73 27.62 1.12
N THR A 121 15.27 26.49 0.60
CA THR A 121 16.14 25.51 -0.04
C THR A 121 16.37 25.87 -1.51
N SER A 122 17.62 25.77 -1.99
CA SER A 122 17.94 25.97 -3.41
C SER A 122 17.27 24.91 -4.27
N THR A 123 16.44 25.36 -5.23
CA THR A 123 15.76 24.46 -6.18
C THR A 123 16.77 23.70 -7.03
N LEU A 124 17.82 24.37 -7.55
CA LEU A 124 18.84 23.74 -8.39
C LEU A 124 19.56 22.61 -7.65
N LYS A 125 20.12 22.90 -6.46
CA LYS A 125 20.81 21.88 -5.66
C LYS A 125 19.91 20.71 -5.24
N LEU A 126 18.63 20.98 -5.01
CA LEU A 126 17.67 19.92 -4.68
C LEU A 126 17.40 19.04 -5.90
N THR A 127 17.24 19.66 -7.08
CA THR A 127 16.99 18.93 -8.32
C THR A 127 18.17 18.02 -8.67
N ASP A 128 19.43 18.50 -8.55
CA ASP A 128 20.61 17.68 -8.78
C ASP A 128 20.65 16.42 -7.88
N LYS A 129 20.31 16.60 -6.59
CA LYS A 129 20.23 15.46 -5.65
C LYS A 129 19.10 14.50 -5.97
N LEU A 130 17.95 15.03 -6.40
CA LEU A 130 16.82 14.21 -6.81
C LEU A 130 17.15 13.38 -8.05
N ASP A 131 17.79 14.00 -9.04
CA ASP A 131 18.18 13.31 -10.27
C ASP A 131 19.13 12.14 -9.96
N ALA A 132 20.14 12.36 -9.12
CA ALA A 132 21.04 11.30 -8.68
C ALA A 132 20.28 10.14 -7.99
N THR A 133 19.37 10.46 -7.05
CA THR A 133 18.56 9.46 -6.36
C THR A 133 17.62 8.71 -7.31
N LEU A 134 17.03 9.40 -8.29
CA LEU A 134 16.12 8.79 -9.27
C LEU A 134 16.86 7.91 -10.28
N GLU A 135 18.10 8.24 -10.64
CA GLU A 135 18.95 7.36 -11.46
C GLU A 135 19.34 6.07 -10.71
N ASP A 136 19.60 6.16 -9.40
CA ASP A 136 19.84 4.97 -8.58
C ASP A 136 18.58 4.12 -8.48
N LEU A 137 17.43 4.73 -8.18
CA LEU A 137 16.14 4.05 -8.14
C LEU A 137 15.79 3.36 -9.46
N LYS A 138 16.08 4.01 -10.59
CA LYS A 138 15.82 3.45 -11.92
C LYS A 138 16.54 2.12 -12.18
N ARG A 139 17.70 1.92 -11.53
CA ARG A 139 18.46 0.66 -11.64
C ARG A 139 17.84 -0.47 -10.81
N GLU A 140 17.08 -0.12 -9.78
CA GLU A 140 16.43 -1.08 -8.89
C GLU A 140 15.01 -1.44 -9.35
N LEU A 141 14.42 -0.63 -10.24
CA LEU A 141 13.07 -0.88 -10.74
C LEU A 141 13.03 -2.09 -11.69
N PRO A 142 11.93 -2.86 -11.67
CA PRO A 142 11.66 -3.90 -12.66
C PRO A 142 11.71 -3.35 -14.10
N ALA A 143 12.06 -4.19 -15.06
CA ALA A 143 12.27 -3.77 -16.46
C ALA A 143 10.99 -3.27 -17.17
N ASP A 144 9.82 -3.61 -16.66
CA ASP A 144 8.51 -3.18 -17.15
C ASP A 144 8.05 -1.83 -16.56
N VAL A 145 8.78 -1.28 -15.58
CA VAL A 145 8.50 0.02 -14.98
C VAL A 145 9.36 1.11 -15.61
N GLN A 146 8.71 2.09 -16.23
CA GLN A 146 9.39 3.24 -16.81
C GLN A 146 9.32 4.45 -15.87
N LEU A 147 10.47 4.97 -15.49
CA LEU A 147 10.57 6.19 -14.71
C LEU A 147 10.95 7.38 -15.62
N THR A 148 10.14 8.42 -15.60
CA THR A 148 10.43 9.68 -16.31
C THR A 148 10.36 10.86 -15.38
N THR A 149 11.27 11.79 -15.52
CA THR A 149 11.30 13.08 -14.80
C THR A 149 10.84 14.24 -15.66
N ASP A 150 10.42 13.97 -16.89
CA ASP A 150 10.10 14.97 -17.91
C ASP A 150 8.63 15.39 -17.91
N VAL A 151 8.06 15.61 -16.72
CA VAL A 151 6.67 16.10 -16.58
C VAL A 151 6.64 17.57 -16.23
N TYR A 152 7.15 17.92 -15.06
CA TYR A 152 7.25 19.31 -14.59
C TYR A 152 8.51 19.50 -13.74
N ARG A 153 9.31 20.51 -14.09
CA ARG A 153 10.56 20.83 -13.38
C ARG A 153 10.70 22.34 -13.21
N GLN A 154 10.58 22.83 -12.00
CA GLN A 154 10.74 24.25 -11.68
C GLN A 154 12.15 24.76 -12.02
N GLU A 155 13.15 23.90 -11.95
CA GLU A 155 14.53 24.19 -12.30
C GLU A 155 14.68 24.72 -13.74
N ARG A 156 13.90 24.17 -14.71
CA ARG A 156 13.93 24.64 -16.12
C ARG A 156 13.56 26.11 -16.27
N PHE A 157 12.56 26.57 -15.53
CA PHE A 157 12.13 27.97 -15.56
C PHE A 157 13.22 28.89 -15.01
N ILE A 158 13.88 28.47 -13.93
CA ILE A 158 14.99 29.22 -13.31
C ILE A 158 16.15 29.32 -14.29
N ASN A 159 16.59 28.21 -14.88
CA ASN A 159 17.71 28.19 -15.82
C ASN A 159 17.41 29.00 -17.09
N ASN A 160 16.20 28.89 -17.65
CA ASN A 160 15.81 29.72 -18.78
C ASN A 160 15.83 31.21 -18.45
N SER A 161 15.36 31.59 -17.27
CA SER A 161 15.39 33.00 -16.84
C SER A 161 16.82 33.50 -16.68
N ILE A 162 17.71 32.71 -16.09
CA ILE A 162 19.13 33.05 -15.95
C ILE A 162 19.80 33.20 -17.33
N ASN A 163 19.53 32.28 -18.25
CA ASN A 163 20.10 32.30 -19.59
C ASN A 163 19.61 33.52 -20.39
N ASN A 164 18.32 33.87 -20.28
CA ASN A 164 17.78 35.07 -20.94
C ASN A 164 18.43 36.34 -20.43
N VAL A 165 18.66 36.48 -19.14
CA VAL A 165 19.39 37.62 -18.56
C VAL A 165 20.83 37.66 -19.05
N LYS A 166 21.52 36.52 -19.07
CA LYS A 166 22.92 36.43 -19.57
C LYS A 166 23.04 36.81 -21.05
N SER A 167 22.01 36.46 -21.85
CA SER A 167 22.03 36.77 -23.30
C SER A 167 21.64 38.23 -23.60
N ALA A 168 21.05 38.95 -22.63
CA ALA A 168 20.66 40.34 -22.75
C ALA A 168 21.72 41.33 -22.24
N LEU A 169 22.78 40.82 -21.62
CA LEU A 169 23.95 41.55 -21.13
C LEU A 169 25.13 41.41 -22.10
#